data_aa16bf56599aff93307e38f4c8bec1e8
#
_entry.id   aa16bf56599aff93307e38f4c8bec1e8
#
_cell.length_a   1.000
_cell.length_b   1.000
_cell.length_c   1.000
_cell.angle_alpha   90.00
_cell.angle_beta   90.00
_cell.angle_gamma   90.00
#
_symmetry.space_group_name_H-M   'P 1'
#
loop_
_entity.id
_entity.type
_entity.pdbx_description
1 polymer ?
#
loop_
_entity_poly.entity_id
_entity_poly.type
_entity_poly.pdbx_seq_one_letter_code
_entity_poly.pdbx_strand_id
1 'polypeptide(L)'
;MAENASDATTAATNLRLSQAVWETVANDGIEATTVRRVAERAECTTGLLMHHFGTRTAMLAHAREVLYKRTAARANNAENLGLNPRETLFEVLSGTLTLDTERQQEARVWMGFAAAALPDSDIRKLHVSGNRDWLQRITRLVAACELAASPYAAQGFAVRLIALTEGLATLSSLDPETYSADIQRSMLTAEIDSLLGAQHS
;
A
#
# COMPACT_ATOMS: atom_id res chain seq x y z
N MET A 1 15.59 36.42 0.96
CA MET A 1 14.11 36.35 0.86
C MET A 1 13.61 35.83 -0.46
N ALA A 2 14.22 36.10 -1.62
CA ALA A 2 13.83 35.60 -2.93
C ALA A 2 14.08 34.07 -3.10
N GLU A 3 15.15 33.54 -2.53
CA GLU A 3 15.53 32.11 -2.58
C GLU A 3 14.49 31.22 -1.86
N ASN A 4 13.99 31.63 -0.69
CA ASN A 4 12.94 30.93 0.03
C ASN A 4 11.58 30.89 -0.69
N ALA A 5 11.27 31.92 -1.49
CA ALA A 5 10.02 31.96 -2.28
C ALA A 5 10.10 31.03 -3.51
N SER A 6 11.27 30.91 -4.14
CA SER A 6 11.51 29.99 -5.27
C SER A 6 11.38 28.53 -4.81
N ASP A 7 12.01 28.20 -3.67
CA ASP A 7 11.97 26.84 -3.12
C ASP A 7 10.55 26.42 -2.70
N ALA A 8 9.80 27.34 -2.09
CA ALA A 8 8.41 27.10 -1.71
C ALA A 8 7.51 26.86 -2.93
N THR A 9 7.72 27.63 -4.02
CA THR A 9 6.96 27.47 -5.29
C THR A 9 7.30 26.14 -5.96
N THR A 10 8.56 25.74 -5.95
CA THR A 10 9.02 24.45 -6.50
C THR A 10 8.43 23.28 -5.69
N ALA A 11 8.45 23.36 -4.36
CA ALA A 11 7.88 22.35 -3.48
C ALA A 11 6.36 22.19 -3.71
N ALA A 12 5.63 23.31 -3.81
CA ALA A 12 4.19 23.30 -4.12
C ALA A 12 3.89 22.67 -5.49
N THR A 13 4.71 22.96 -6.50
CA THR A 13 4.58 22.36 -7.83
C THR A 13 4.82 20.85 -7.79
N ASN A 14 5.88 20.40 -7.11
CA ASN A 14 6.20 18.98 -6.95
C ASN A 14 5.08 18.23 -6.25
N LEU A 15 4.48 18.82 -5.19
CA LEU A 15 3.36 18.22 -4.49
C LEU A 15 2.13 18.09 -5.40
N ARG A 16 1.80 19.12 -6.18
CA ARG A 16 0.69 19.11 -7.14
C ARG A 16 0.87 18.04 -8.21
N LEU A 17 2.08 17.93 -8.79
CA LEU A 17 2.38 16.90 -9.80
C LEU A 17 2.28 15.50 -9.19
N SER A 18 2.83 15.29 -7.99
CA SER A 18 2.73 14.03 -7.24
C SER A 18 1.28 13.64 -6.99
N GLN A 19 0.46 14.59 -6.53
CA GLN A 19 -0.96 14.37 -6.25
C GLN A 19 -1.72 14.00 -7.54
N ALA A 20 -1.48 14.69 -8.65
CA ALA A 20 -2.13 14.41 -9.93
C ALA A 20 -1.78 13.02 -10.48
N VAL A 21 -0.52 12.56 -10.32
CA VAL A 21 -0.12 11.20 -10.68
C VAL A 21 -0.87 10.19 -9.82
N TRP A 22 -0.86 10.39 -8.50
CA TRP A 22 -1.56 9.51 -7.54
C TRP A 22 -3.05 9.38 -7.87
N GLU A 23 -3.74 10.50 -8.02
CA GLU A 23 -5.18 10.52 -8.30
C GLU A 23 -5.52 9.90 -9.65
N THR A 24 -4.66 10.08 -10.66
CA THR A 24 -4.89 9.44 -11.95
C THR A 24 -4.78 7.93 -11.84
N VAL A 25 -3.76 7.41 -11.14
CA VAL A 25 -3.62 5.96 -10.93
C VAL A 25 -4.79 5.41 -10.10
N ALA A 26 -5.16 6.10 -9.02
CA ALA A 26 -6.20 5.65 -8.09
C ALA A 26 -7.61 5.63 -8.70
N ASN A 27 -7.93 6.63 -9.55
CA ASN A 27 -9.27 6.80 -10.09
C ASN A 27 -9.45 6.21 -11.50
N ASP A 28 -8.40 6.32 -12.33
CA ASP A 28 -8.47 5.96 -13.75
C ASP A 28 -7.72 4.66 -14.07
N GLY A 29 -6.89 4.19 -13.13
CA GLY A 29 -6.07 2.99 -13.28
C GLY A 29 -4.74 3.23 -14.02
N ILE A 30 -3.85 2.24 -13.96
CA ILE A 30 -2.49 2.33 -14.52
C ILE A 30 -2.52 2.46 -16.05
N GLU A 31 -3.38 1.70 -16.73
CA GLU A 31 -3.47 1.73 -18.19
C GLU A 31 -3.89 3.11 -18.72
N ALA A 32 -4.83 3.76 -18.03
CA ALA A 32 -5.30 5.09 -18.39
C ALA A 32 -4.35 6.21 -17.95
N THR A 33 -3.32 5.91 -17.15
CA THR A 33 -2.36 6.90 -16.67
C THR A 33 -1.36 7.26 -17.76
N THR A 34 -1.69 8.28 -18.53
CA THR A 34 -0.86 8.85 -19.60
C THR A 34 -0.29 10.20 -19.18
N VAL A 35 0.83 10.61 -19.80
CA VAL A 35 1.43 11.95 -19.57
C VAL A 35 0.41 13.05 -19.79
N ARG A 36 -0.40 12.96 -20.87
CA ARG A 36 -1.43 13.95 -21.18
C ARG A 36 -2.50 14.03 -20.07
N ARG A 37 -3.02 12.89 -19.62
CA ARG A 37 -4.09 12.82 -18.60
C ARG A 37 -3.63 13.35 -17.26
N VAL A 38 -2.39 13.03 -16.85
CA VAL A 38 -1.79 13.58 -15.64
C VAL A 38 -1.55 15.08 -15.76
N ALA A 39 -1.06 15.57 -16.91
CA ALA A 39 -0.86 16.99 -17.15
C ALA A 39 -2.18 17.79 -17.09
N GLU A 40 -3.25 17.26 -17.69
CA GLU A 40 -4.60 17.84 -17.60
C GLU A 40 -5.07 17.93 -16.13
N ARG A 41 -4.91 16.87 -15.35
CA ARG A 41 -5.28 16.86 -13.92
C ARG A 41 -4.41 17.78 -13.06
N ALA A 42 -3.11 17.87 -13.38
CA ALA A 42 -2.18 18.75 -12.69
C ALA A 42 -2.30 20.22 -13.11
N GLU A 43 -3.18 20.53 -14.08
CA GLU A 43 -3.30 21.86 -14.69
C GLU A 43 -1.94 22.41 -15.15
N CYS A 44 -1.20 21.59 -15.89
CA CYS A 44 0.13 21.93 -16.37
C CYS A 44 0.37 21.44 -17.80
N THR A 45 1.50 21.83 -18.38
CA THR A 45 1.91 21.33 -19.71
C THR A 45 2.51 19.94 -19.60
N THR A 46 2.37 19.12 -20.65
CA THR A 46 3.07 17.83 -20.76
C THR A 46 4.59 17.99 -20.67
N GLY A 47 5.12 19.12 -21.17
CA GLY A 47 6.55 19.45 -21.08
C GLY A 47 7.03 19.59 -19.63
N LEU A 48 6.29 20.27 -18.76
CA LEU A 48 6.62 20.39 -17.35
C LEU A 48 6.60 19.04 -16.66
N LEU A 49 5.57 18.22 -16.92
CA LEU A 49 5.46 16.89 -16.35
C LEU A 49 6.61 15.98 -16.79
N MET A 50 6.97 16.01 -18.09
CA MET A 50 8.08 15.23 -18.63
C MET A 50 9.44 15.73 -18.13
N HIS A 51 9.59 17.04 -17.91
CA HIS A 51 10.79 17.57 -17.27
C HIS A 51 10.96 17.05 -15.83
N HIS A 52 9.84 16.91 -15.10
CA HIS A 52 9.86 16.46 -13.71
C HIS A 52 10.08 14.93 -13.56
N PHE A 53 9.35 14.12 -14.32
CA PHE A 53 9.39 12.66 -14.20
C PHE A 53 10.25 11.96 -15.26
N GLY A 54 10.52 12.57 -16.39
CA GLY A 54 11.27 12.00 -17.50
C GLY A 54 10.48 11.01 -18.34
N THR A 55 9.87 9.99 -17.74
CA THR A 55 9.13 8.93 -18.45
C THR A 55 7.80 8.58 -17.78
N ARG A 56 6.89 7.92 -18.54
CA ARG A 56 5.67 7.35 -17.96
C ARG A 56 5.99 6.31 -16.88
N THR A 57 7.00 5.48 -17.09
CA THR A 57 7.43 4.48 -16.10
C THR A 57 7.91 5.13 -14.79
N ALA A 58 8.65 6.23 -14.88
CA ALA A 58 9.07 6.99 -13.69
C ALA A 58 7.87 7.63 -12.95
N MET A 59 6.86 8.12 -13.68
CA MET A 59 5.60 8.58 -13.09
C MET A 59 4.89 7.46 -12.30
N LEU A 60 4.78 6.27 -12.89
CA LEU A 60 4.19 5.11 -12.23
C LEU A 60 5.02 4.66 -11.01
N ALA A 61 6.35 4.63 -11.14
CA ALA A 61 7.25 4.33 -10.03
C ALA A 61 7.03 5.31 -8.86
N HIS A 62 6.84 6.59 -9.16
CA HIS A 62 6.51 7.60 -8.15
C HIS A 62 5.18 7.32 -7.43
N ALA A 63 4.10 6.98 -8.17
CA ALA A 63 2.84 6.61 -7.53
C ALA A 63 2.98 5.38 -6.62
N ARG A 64 3.78 4.39 -7.04
CA ARG A 64 4.09 3.20 -6.22
C ARG A 64 4.87 3.56 -4.96
N GLU A 65 5.81 4.49 -5.08
CA GLU A 65 6.56 5.00 -3.93
C GLU A 65 5.66 5.77 -2.94
N VAL A 66 4.73 6.58 -3.44
CA VAL A 66 3.73 7.26 -2.60
C VAL A 66 2.90 6.25 -1.82
N LEU A 67 2.40 5.19 -2.49
CA LEU A 67 1.67 4.10 -1.84
C LEU A 67 2.52 3.46 -0.73
N TYR A 68 3.76 3.09 -1.05
CA TYR A 68 4.66 2.47 -0.08
C TYR A 68 4.90 3.37 1.15
N LYS A 69 5.15 4.66 0.94
CA LYS A 69 5.36 5.62 2.04
C LYS A 69 4.12 5.76 2.94
N ARG A 70 2.92 5.81 2.36
CA ARG A 70 1.66 5.91 3.12
C ARG A 70 1.43 4.66 3.97
N THR A 71 1.54 3.49 3.36
CA THR A 71 1.34 2.21 4.06
C THR A 71 2.43 1.97 5.12
N ALA A 72 3.69 2.28 4.83
CA ALA A 72 4.79 2.17 5.77
C ALA A 72 4.63 3.13 6.96
N ALA A 73 4.24 4.39 6.73
CA ALA A 73 3.98 5.36 7.78
C ALA A 73 2.84 4.89 8.72
N ARG A 74 1.75 4.37 8.16
CA ARG A 74 0.64 3.81 8.93
C ARG A 74 1.08 2.62 9.78
N ALA A 75 1.85 1.70 9.20
CA ALA A 75 2.40 0.56 9.93
C ALA A 75 3.36 0.98 11.05
N ASN A 76 4.26 1.96 10.78
CA ASN A 76 5.16 2.50 11.79
C ASN A 76 4.38 3.16 12.94
N ASN A 77 3.31 3.92 12.63
CA ASN A 77 2.47 4.53 13.65
C ASN A 77 1.79 3.46 14.52
N ALA A 78 1.26 2.39 13.92
CA ALA A 78 0.66 1.28 14.65
C ALA A 78 1.67 0.59 15.58
N GLU A 79 2.90 0.36 15.13
CA GLU A 79 3.96 -0.22 15.95
C GLU A 79 4.38 0.70 17.13
N ASN A 80 4.19 2.00 17.02
CA ASN A 80 4.55 2.98 18.04
C ASN A 80 3.42 3.28 19.06
N LEU A 81 2.26 2.62 18.95
CA LEU A 81 1.13 2.82 19.88
C LEU A 81 1.35 2.23 21.28
N GLY A 82 2.41 1.45 21.49
CA GLY A 82 2.67 0.79 22.76
C GLY A 82 1.70 -0.35 23.10
N LEU A 83 1.07 -0.93 22.09
CA LEU A 83 0.17 -2.06 22.21
C LEU A 83 0.94 -3.36 22.47
N ASN A 84 0.26 -4.40 22.94
CA ASN A 84 0.84 -5.74 23.01
C ASN A 84 1.13 -6.29 21.59
N PRO A 85 1.98 -7.33 21.46
CA PRO A 85 2.37 -7.84 20.13
C PRO A 85 1.19 -8.27 19.25
N ARG A 86 0.14 -8.90 19.81
CA ARG A 86 -1.05 -9.33 19.08
C ARG A 86 -1.85 -8.13 18.55
N GLU A 87 -2.09 -7.15 19.39
CA GLU A 87 -2.78 -5.91 19.01
C GLU A 87 -1.98 -5.14 17.97
N THR A 88 -0.66 -5.05 18.12
CA THR A 88 0.23 -4.43 17.15
C THR A 88 0.14 -5.11 15.79
N LEU A 89 0.18 -6.44 15.74
CA LEU A 89 0.03 -7.23 14.51
C LEU A 89 -1.32 -6.96 13.85
N PHE A 90 -2.41 -6.94 14.64
CA PHE A 90 -3.75 -6.63 14.15
C PHE A 90 -3.83 -5.21 13.58
N GLU A 91 -3.33 -4.19 14.27
CA GLU A 91 -3.39 -2.80 13.80
C GLU A 91 -2.56 -2.58 12.54
N VAL A 92 -1.36 -3.17 12.46
CA VAL A 92 -0.52 -3.10 11.25
C VAL A 92 -1.22 -3.74 10.06
N LEU A 93 -1.79 -4.93 10.20
CA LEU A 93 -2.52 -5.62 9.12
C LEU A 93 -3.84 -4.94 8.77
N SER A 94 -4.55 -4.38 9.76
CA SER A 94 -5.77 -3.57 9.53
C SER A 94 -5.49 -2.35 8.65
N GLY A 95 -4.26 -1.85 8.67
CA GLY A 95 -3.81 -0.76 7.81
C GLY A 95 -3.87 -1.07 6.33
N THR A 96 -3.94 -2.33 5.91
CA THR A 96 -4.05 -2.77 4.50
C THR A 96 -5.47 -3.13 4.09
N LEU A 97 -6.42 -3.19 5.04
CA LEU A 97 -7.83 -3.42 4.74
C LEU A 97 -8.50 -2.14 4.21
N THR A 98 -9.58 -2.29 3.44
CA THR A 98 -10.31 -1.17 2.80
C THR A 98 -11.36 -0.55 3.74
N LEU A 99 -10.94 -0.13 4.93
CA LEU A 99 -11.84 0.30 6.01
C LEU A 99 -12.35 1.74 5.85
N ASP A 100 -11.78 2.51 4.94
CA ASP A 100 -12.18 3.88 4.59
C ASP A 100 -11.84 4.19 3.12
N THR A 101 -12.26 5.38 2.68
CA THR A 101 -12.08 5.83 1.28
C THR A 101 -10.60 5.93 0.87
N GLU A 102 -9.70 6.35 1.77
CA GLU A 102 -8.27 6.45 1.47
C GLU A 102 -7.69 5.05 1.20
N ARG A 103 -7.97 4.08 2.08
CA ARG A 103 -7.50 2.70 1.94
C ARG A 103 -8.14 1.99 0.74
N GLN A 104 -9.38 2.32 0.38
CA GLN A 104 -10.00 1.85 -0.86
C GLN A 104 -9.24 2.34 -2.10
N GLN A 105 -8.82 3.61 -2.12
CA GLN A 105 -7.98 4.13 -3.21
C GLN A 105 -6.61 3.45 -3.25
N GLU A 106 -5.97 3.27 -2.10
CA GLU A 106 -4.69 2.56 -1.99
C GLU A 106 -4.78 1.12 -2.51
N ALA A 107 -5.85 0.40 -2.17
CA ALA A 107 -6.09 -0.96 -2.66
C ALA A 107 -6.24 -1.00 -4.19
N ARG A 108 -6.94 -0.04 -4.80
CA ARG A 108 -7.06 0.07 -6.26
C ARG A 108 -5.70 0.31 -6.92
N VAL A 109 -4.88 1.20 -6.36
CA VAL A 109 -3.52 1.45 -6.84
C VAL A 109 -2.68 0.19 -6.73
N TRP A 110 -2.75 -0.51 -5.59
CA TRP A 110 -2.06 -1.78 -5.37
C TRP A 110 -2.44 -2.84 -6.41
N MET A 111 -3.73 -3.09 -6.61
CA MET A 111 -4.24 -4.06 -7.59
C MET A 111 -3.78 -3.71 -9.01
N GLY A 112 -3.83 -2.42 -9.37
CA GLY A 112 -3.35 -1.95 -10.66
C GLY A 112 -1.87 -2.27 -10.87
N PHE A 113 -1.03 -2.02 -9.87
CA PHE A 113 0.40 -2.37 -9.94
C PHE A 113 0.65 -3.88 -9.96
N ALA A 114 -0.10 -4.68 -9.21
CA ALA A 114 0.00 -6.13 -9.24
C ALA A 114 -0.32 -6.69 -10.64
N ALA A 115 -1.40 -6.21 -11.26
CA ALA A 115 -1.77 -6.60 -12.62
C ALA A 115 -0.72 -6.15 -13.65
N ALA A 116 -0.27 -4.90 -13.59
CA ALA A 116 0.73 -4.35 -14.52
C ALA A 116 2.11 -5.01 -14.37
N ALA A 117 2.45 -5.53 -13.19
CA ALA A 117 3.70 -6.24 -12.93
C ALA A 117 3.78 -7.62 -13.62
N LEU A 118 2.65 -8.20 -14.05
CA LEU A 118 2.65 -9.49 -14.72
C LEU A 118 3.36 -9.46 -16.09
N PRO A 119 3.03 -8.53 -17.01
CA PRO A 119 3.69 -8.42 -18.31
C PRO A 119 4.96 -7.53 -18.26
N ASP A 120 5.09 -6.59 -17.34
CA ASP A 120 6.16 -5.57 -17.32
C ASP A 120 7.23 -5.90 -16.26
N SER A 121 8.46 -6.17 -16.70
CA SER A 121 9.57 -6.55 -15.82
C SER A 121 10.04 -5.40 -14.91
N ASP A 122 9.92 -4.15 -15.33
CA ASP A 122 10.40 -3.02 -14.54
C ASP A 122 9.38 -2.65 -13.45
N ILE A 123 8.09 -2.67 -13.78
CA ILE A 123 7.02 -2.57 -12.78
C ILE A 123 7.11 -3.74 -11.79
N ARG A 124 7.40 -4.96 -12.28
CA ARG A 124 7.57 -6.14 -11.41
C ARG A 124 8.70 -5.98 -10.40
N LYS A 125 9.84 -5.44 -10.78
CA LYS A 125 10.96 -5.19 -9.85
C LYS A 125 10.54 -4.27 -8.70
N LEU A 126 9.84 -3.18 -9.03
CA LEU A 126 9.33 -2.22 -8.03
C LEU A 126 8.31 -2.89 -7.08
N HIS A 127 7.41 -3.71 -7.64
CA HIS A 127 6.39 -4.41 -6.88
C HIS A 127 6.99 -5.44 -5.93
N VAL A 128 7.90 -6.28 -6.40
CA VAL A 128 8.52 -7.38 -5.63
C VAL A 128 9.34 -6.86 -4.46
N SER A 129 10.10 -5.76 -4.63
CA SER A 129 10.90 -5.18 -3.54
C SER A 129 10.02 -4.80 -2.34
N GLY A 130 8.97 -4.00 -2.57
CA GLY A 130 8.07 -3.59 -1.49
C GLY A 130 7.33 -4.75 -0.82
N ASN A 131 6.99 -5.80 -1.58
CA ASN A 131 6.34 -6.99 -1.02
C ASN A 131 7.28 -7.79 -0.12
N ARG A 132 8.56 -7.86 -0.45
CA ARG A 132 9.56 -8.53 0.40
C ARG A 132 9.75 -7.81 1.72
N ASP A 133 9.82 -6.47 1.70
CA ASP A 133 9.92 -5.65 2.91
C ASP A 133 8.68 -5.83 3.79
N TRP A 134 7.49 -5.87 3.17
CA TRP A 134 6.24 -6.13 3.88
C TRP A 134 6.21 -7.52 4.50
N LEU A 135 6.57 -8.57 3.76
CA LEU A 135 6.66 -9.94 4.29
C LEU A 135 7.62 -10.03 5.47
N GLN A 136 8.78 -9.39 5.39
CA GLN A 136 9.75 -9.32 6.46
C GLN A 136 9.16 -8.67 7.72
N ARG A 137 8.46 -7.53 7.55
CA ARG A 137 7.80 -6.82 8.65
C ARG A 137 6.76 -7.72 9.35
N ILE A 138 5.85 -8.33 8.59
CA ILE A 138 4.81 -9.18 9.17
C ILE A 138 5.41 -10.43 9.81
N THR A 139 6.43 -11.05 9.23
CA THR A 139 7.14 -12.17 9.83
C THR A 139 7.72 -11.82 11.20
N ARG A 140 8.33 -10.63 11.33
CA ARG A 140 8.86 -10.13 12.61
C ARG A 140 7.76 -9.92 13.64
N LEU A 141 6.63 -9.34 13.24
CA LEU A 141 5.48 -9.11 14.14
C LEU A 141 4.83 -10.41 14.58
N VAL A 142 4.70 -11.39 13.70
CA VAL A 142 4.21 -12.74 14.03
C VAL A 142 5.16 -13.41 15.02
N ALA A 143 6.47 -13.32 14.81
CA ALA A 143 7.45 -13.88 15.75
C ALA A 143 7.38 -13.23 17.14
N ALA A 144 7.14 -11.91 17.22
CA ALA A 144 6.96 -11.20 18.48
C ALA A 144 5.69 -11.61 19.26
N CYS A 145 4.69 -12.16 18.58
CA CYS A 145 3.50 -12.71 19.21
C CYS A 145 3.73 -14.12 19.83
N GLU A 146 4.93 -14.68 19.70
CA GLU A 146 5.25 -16.07 20.09
C GLU A 146 4.33 -17.12 19.42
N LEU A 147 3.77 -16.75 18.24
CA LEU A 147 2.82 -17.57 17.47
C LEU A 147 3.47 -18.70 16.69
N ALA A 148 4.79 -18.80 16.69
CA ALA A 148 5.49 -19.73 15.82
C ALA A 148 6.62 -20.43 16.54
N ALA A 149 6.65 -21.76 16.44
CA ALA A 149 7.70 -22.61 17.00
C ALA A 149 9.07 -22.42 16.31
N SER A 150 9.12 -21.72 15.18
CA SER A 150 10.36 -21.45 14.43
C SER A 150 10.20 -20.22 13.52
N PRO A 151 11.33 -19.61 13.09
CA PRO A 151 11.31 -18.52 12.07
C PRO A 151 10.60 -18.92 10.76
N TYR A 152 10.73 -20.18 10.35
CA TYR A 152 10.06 -20.70 9.15
C TYR A 152 8.53 -20.75 9.33
N ALA A 153 8.07 -21.19 10.49
CA ALA A 153 6.63 -21.17 10.83
C ALA A 153 6.09 -19.74 10.90
N ALA A 154 6.86 -18.79 11.46
CA ALA A 154 6.49 -17.37 11.49
C ALA A 154 6.30 -16.79 10.09
N GLN A 155 7.19 -17.13 9.15
CA GLN A 155 7.05 -16.72 7.75
C GLN A 155 5.80 -17.33 7.09
N GLY A 156 5.50 -18.59 7.37
CA GLY A 156 4.29 -19.26 6.86
C GLY A 156 3.01 -18.58 7.36
N PHE A 157 2.94 -18.19 8.63
CA PHE A 157 1.83 -17.44 9.19
C PHE A 157 1.74 -16.02 8.61
N ALA A 158 2.88 -15.34 8.42
CA ALA A 158 2.90 -14.05 7.76
C ALA A 158 2.33 -14.11 6.34
N VAL A 159 2.68 -15.12 5.55
CA VAL A 159 2.13 -15.34 4.19
C VAL A 159 0.62 -15.53 4.23
N ARG A 160 0.09 -16.34 5.18
CA ARG A 160 -1.36 -16.54 5.33
C ARG A 160 -2.09 -15.24 5.65
N LEU A 161 -1.59 -14.46 6.60
CA LEU A 161 -2.18 -13.18 7.02
C LEU A 161 -2.15 -12.14 5.89
N ILE A 162 -1.04 -12.06 5.16
CA ILE A 162 -0.92 -11.18 3.99
C ILE A 162 -1.92 -11.61 2.91
N ALA A 163 -1.98 -12.90 2.57
CA ALA A 163 -2.92 -13.42 1.57
C ALA A 163 -4.38 -13.16 1.95
N LEU A 164 -4.73 -13.29 3.24
CA LEU A 164 -6.06 -12.96 3.75
C LEU A 164 -6.38 -11.48 3.57
N THR A 165 -5.50 -10.58 4.04
CA THR A 165 -5.76 -9.13 3.98
C THR A 165 -5.78 -8.59 2.56
N GLU A 166 -4.88 -9.05 1.68
CA GLU A 166 -4.88 -8.68 0.26
C GLU A 166 -6.13 -9.23 -0.47
N GLY A 167 -6.54 -10.46 -0.16
CA GLY A 167 -7.76 -11.06 -0.67
C GLY A 167 -9.00 -10.27 -0.25
N LEU A 168 -9.13 -9.94 1.04
CA LEU A 168 -10.23 -9.12 1.57
C LEU A 168 -10.27 -7.73 0.95
N ALA A 169 -9.12 -7.06 0.83
CA ALA A 169 -9.02 -5.74 0.20
C ALA A 169 -9.44 -5.78 -1.28
N THR A 170 -9.05 -6.82 -2.02
CA THR A 170 -9.45 -7.02 -3.41
C THR A 170 -10.94 -7.26 -3.53
N LEU A 171 -11.50 -8.18 -2.74
CA LEU A 171 -12.93 -8.52 -2.76
C LEU A 171 -13.80 -7.33 -2.36
N SER A 172 -13.43 -6.61 -1.31
CA SER A 172 -14.15 -5.41 -0.87
C SER A 172 -14.07 -4.26 -1.88
N SER A 173 -13.00 -4.16 -2.65
CA SER A 173 -12.90 -3.16 -3.72
C SER A 173 -13.89 -3.41 -4.87
N LEU A 174 -14.33 -4.65 -5.04
CA LEU A 174 -15.30 -5.08 -6.06
C LEU A 174 -16.73 -5.15 -5.51
N ASP A 175 -16.89 -5.56 -4.25
CA ASP A 175 -18.19 -5.75 -3.60
C ASP A 175 -18.10 -5.30 -2.12
N PRO A 176 -18.13 -3.98 -1.85
CA PRO A 176 -18.00 -3.45 -0.50
C PRO A 176 -19.20 -3.75 0.41
N GLU A 177 -20.36 -4.11 -0.15
CA GLU A 177 -21.54 -4.48 0.63
C GLU A 177 -21.34 -5.86 1.28
N THR A 178 -20.91 -6.84 0.50
CA THR A 178 -20.62 -8.19 1.00
C THR A 178 -19.38 -8.23 1.87
N TYR A 179 -18.32 -7.50 1.50
CA TYR A 179 -17.03 -7.49 2.23
C TYR A 179 -16.85 -6.17 2.97
N SER A 180 -17.81 -5.84 3.84
CA SER A 180 -17.81 -4.61 4.63
C SER A 180 -16.59 -4.51 5.56
N ALA A 181 -16.32 -3.29 6.06
CA ALA A 181 -15.23 -3.03 7.01
C ALA A 181 -15.32 -3.93 8.25
N ASP A 182 -16.53 -4.19 8.76
CA ASP A 182 -16.74 -5.04 9.93
C ASP A 182 -16.42 -6.51 9.63
N ILE A 183 -16.81 -7.01 8.46
CA ILE A 183 -16.48 -8.37 8.02
C ILE A 183 -14.97 -8.52 7.87
N GLN A 184 -14.30 -7.55 7.23
CA GLN A 184 -12.84 -7.59 7.07
C GLN A 184 -12.12 -7.63 8.43
N ARG A 185 -12.51 -6.77 9.38
CA ARG A 185 -11.94 -6.78 10.75
C ARG A 185 -12.21 -8.10 11.47
N SER A 186 -13.43 -8.61 11.40
CA SER A 186 -13.82 -9.87 12.04
C SER A 186 -13.02 -11.06 11.51
N MET A 187 -12.85 -11.14 10.17
CA MET A 187 -12.07 -12.19 9.54
C MET A 187 -10.59 -12.14 9.94
N LEU A 188 -9.99 -10.94 9.98
CA LEU A 188 -8.61 -10.77 10.42
C LEU A 188 -8.43 -11.18 11.89
N THR A 189 -9.35 -10.76 12.76
CA THR A 189 -9.34 -11.15 14.19
C THR A 189 -9.41 -12.65 14.33
N ALA A 190 -10.37 -13.30 13.67
CA ALA A 190 -10.57 -14.75 13.75
C ALA A 190 -9.34 -15.53 13.24
N GLU A 191 -8.67 -15.06 12.19
CA GLU A 191 -7.46 -15.72 11.68
C GLU A 191 -6.29 -15.58 12.68
N ILE A 192 -6.07 -14.39 13.24
CA ILE A 192 -5.03 -14.19 14.26
C ILE A 192 -5.32 -15.08 15.49
N ASP A 193 -6.56 -15.15 15.96
CA ASP A 193 -6.95 -15.98 17.10
C ASP A 193 -6.83 -17.47 16.81
N SER A 194 -7.15 -17.90 15.60
CA SER A 194 -6.95 -19.29 15.15
C SER A 194 -5.47 -19.68 15.17
N LEU A 195 -4.58 -18.79 14.77
CA LEU A 195 -3.13 -19.03 14.82
C LEU A 195 -2.61 -19.09 16.26
N LEU A 196 -3.18 -18.30 17.18
CA LEU A 196 -2.87 -18.35 18.61
C LEU A 196 -3.37 -19.66 19.26
N GLY A 197 -4.58 -20.11 18.94
CA GLY A 197 -5.21 -21.31 19.51
C GLY A 197 -4.56 -22.61 19.05
N ALA A 198 -4.03 -22.66 17.84
CA ALA A 198 -3.41 -23.87 17.28
C ALA A 198 -2.12 -24.33 17.99
N GLN A 199 -1.56 -23.53 18.90
CA GLN A 199 -0.34 -23.87 19.67
C GLN A 199 -0.61 -24.47 21.06
N HIS A 200 -1.87 -24.48 21.49
CA HIS A 200 -2.26 -24.98 22.81
C HIS A 200 -2.99 -26.33 22.72
N SER A 201 -3.01 -26.94 21.54
CA SER A 201 -3.59 -28.27 21.25
C SER A 201 -2.53 -29.25 20.79
#